data_bef13d1daaebbc2081b341106657256e
#
_entry.id   bef13d1daaebbc2081b341106657256e
#
_cell.length_a   1.000
_cell.length_b   1.000
_cell.length_c   1.000
_cell.angle_alpha   90.00
_cell.angle_beta   90.00
_cell.angle_gamma   90.00
#
_symmetry.space_group_name_H-M   'P 1'
#
loop_
_entity.id
_entity.type
_entity.pdbx_description
1 polymer ?
#
loop_
_entity_poly.entity_id
_entity_poly.type
_entity_poly.pdbx_seq_one_letter_code
_entity_poly.pdbx_strand_id
1 'polypeptide(L)'
;MTDKQRASFDNLILLCPNHHLETNDTQKFTVDSFRDMKQRHESLSISKRLTRNPSMLKNTINAISNLSLDDILESEELNVYNPKLKLNYNSVKTNYSLIQDYKVYQGKINSLYDELERQGSIKKEKLLSNVNQIYAKIKGSYVLDSENSLEIIRLNSDNILDDVFDELYRQLANSSFFEEDIILGVRLILVDAFIRCKILEEPIENDSK
;
A
#
# COMPACT_ATOMS: atom_id res chain seq x y z
N MET A 1 13.79 17.12 -10.82
CA MET A 1 12.43 16.53 -11.04
C MET A 1 12.14 16.57 -12.52
N THR A 2 11.80 15.44 -13.14
CA THR A 2 11.44 15.33 -14.57
C THR A 2 10.02 15.87 -14.80
N ASP A 3 9.66 16.15 -16.06
CA ASP A 3 8.30 16.63 -16.40
C ASP A 3 7.24 15.57 -16.07
N LYS A 4 7.56 14.28 -16.23
CA LYS A 4 6.70 13.17 -15.86
C LYS A 4 6.45 13.13 -14.33
N GLN A 5 7.49 13.36 -13.52
CA GLN A 5 7.35 13.44 -12.07
C GLN A 5 6.54 14.66 -11.63
N ARG A 6 6.69 15.80 -12.33
CA ARG A 6 5.89 17.01 -12.05
C ARG A 6 4.40 16.81 -12.33
N ALA A 7 4.08 16.08 -13.39
CA ALA A 7 2.70 15.79 -13.81
C ALA A 7 2.08 14.58 -13.08
N SER A 8 2.81 13.90 -12.21
CA SER A 8 2.26 12.75 -11.45
C SER A 8 1.21 13.22 -10.43
N PHE A 9 0.23 12.37 -10.16
CA PHE A 9 -0.83 12.63 -9.18
C PHE A 9 -0.27 13.06 -7.82
N ASP A 10 0.85 12.48 -7.40
CA ASP A 10 1.47 12.77 -6.10
C ASP A 10 1.93 14.22 -5.97
N ASN A 11 2.25 14.87 -7.10
CA ASN A 11 2.66 16.27 -7.15
C ASN A 11 1.54 17.25 -7.54
N LEU A 12 0.32 16.76 -7.72
CA LEU A 12 -0.82 17.60 -8.06
C LEU A 12 -1.69 17.83 -6.83
N ILE A 13 -2.13 19.08 -6.67
CA ILE A 13 -3.15 19.47 -5.70
C ILE A 13 -4.24 20.26 -6.43
N LEU A 14 -5.50 19.89 -6.21
CA LEU A 14 -6.63 20.64 -6.72
C LEU A 14 -7.08 21.66 -5.69
N LEU A 15 -7.09 22.92 -6.09
CA LEU A 15 -7.52 24.05 -5.27
C LEU A 15 -8.72 24.74 -5.92
N CYS A 16 -9.66 25.22 -5.12
CA CYS A 16 -10.67 26.13 -5.64
C CYS A 16 -10.04 27.49 -5.97
N PRO A 17 -10.66 28.32 -6.82
CA PRO A 17 -10.07 29.60 -7.25
C PRO A 17 -9.60 30.50 -6.11
N ASN A 18 -10.36 30.58 -5.02
CA ASN A 18 -10.00 31.42 -3.86
C ASN A 18 -8.73 30.90 -3.18
N HIS A 19 -8.66 29.59 -2.88
CA HIS A 19 -7.45 29.01 -2.29
C HIS A 19 -6.26 29.06 -3.24
N HIS A 20 -6.48 28.97 -4.57
CA HIS A 20 -5.39 29.14 -5.53
C HIS A 20 -4.79 30.55 -5.47
N LEU A 21 -5.61 31.59 -5.31
CA LEU A 21 -5.13 32.97 -5.15
C LEU A 21 -4.35 33.17 -3.84
N GLU A 22 -4.86 32.61 -2.75
CA GLU A 22 -4.20 32.68 -1.44
C GLU A 22 -2.85 31.96 -1.42
N THR A 23 -2.75 30.83 -2.13
CA THR A 23 -1.54 29.99 -2.15
C THR A 23 -0.44 30.49 -3.09
N ASN A 24 -0.66 31.58 -3.83
CA ASN A 24 0.39 32.25 -4.61
C ASN A 24 1.46 32.91 -3.75
N ASP A 25 1.19 33.14 -2.46
CA ASP A 25 2.19 33.60 -1.51
C ASP A 25 3.17 32.49 -1.13
N THR A 26 4.28 32.38 -1.85
CA THR A 26 5.32 31.38 -1.67
C THR A 26 6.09 31.48 -0.35
N GLN A 27 6.00 32.59 0.37
CA GLN A 27 6.60 32.73 1.70
C GLN A 27 5.73 32.06 2.77
N LYS A 28 4.41 32.11 2.58
CA LYS A 28 3.43 31.49 3.49
C LYS A 28 3.15 30.05 3.16
N PHE A 29 3.08 29.71 1.87
CA PHE A 29 2.75 28.39 1.38
C PHE A 29 3.98 27.72 0.77
N THR A 30 4.68 26.93 1.58
CA THR A 30 5.83 26.13 1.16
C THR A 30 5.39 24.81 0.52
N VAL A 31 6.32 24.12 -0.15
CA VAL A 31 6.08 22.78 -0.70
C VAL A 31 5.58 21.82 0.39
N ASP A 32 6.14 21.90 1.58
CA ASP A 32 5.75 21.04 2.69
C ASP A 32 4.34 21.38 3.19
N SER A 33 3.96 22.66 3.24
CA SER A 33 2.58 23.04 3.58
C SER A 33 1.55 22.52 2.58
N PHE A 34 1.88 22.48 1.28
CA PHE A 34 1.02 21.88 0.26
C PHE A 34 0.91 20.37 0.41
N ARG A 35 2.00 19.68 0.72
CA ARG A 35 1.98 18.24 1.01
C ARG A 35 1.09 17.93 2.21
N ASP A 36 1.23 18.70 3.29
CA ASP A 36 0.39 18.54 4.48
C ASP A 36 -1.10 18.81 4.20
N MET A 37 -1.41 19.80 3.36
CA MET A 37 -2.79 20.10 2.94
C MET A 37 -3.36 18.93 2.14
N LYS A 38 -2.62 18.42 1.15
CA LYS A 38 -3.01 17.27 0.33
C LYS A 38 -3.25 16.05 1.21
N GLN A 39 -2.29 15.69 2.05
CA GLN A 39 -2.34 14.56 2.95
C GLN A 39 -3.57 14.61 3.88
N ARG A 40 -3.82 15.75 4.51
CA ARG A 40 -5.00 15.94 5.36
C ARG A 40 -6.30 15.75 4.59
N HIS A 41 -6.39 16.29 3.38
CA HIS A 41 -7.60 16.14 2.55
C HIS A 41 -7.83 14.69 2.12
N GLU A 42 -6.79 13.99 1.68
CA GLU A 42 -6.84 12.59 1.29
C GLU A 42 -7.24 11.70 2.48
N SER A 43 -6.62 11.87 3.64
CA SER A 43 -6.97 11.13 4.86
C SER A 43 -8.44 11.34 5.28
N LEU A 44 -8.93 12.59 5.22
CA LEU A 44 -10.33 12.88 5.49
C LEU A 44 -11.27 12.21 4.48
N SER A 45 -10.91 12.21 3.20
CA SER A 45 -11.69 11.58 2.13
C SER A 45 -11.76 10.06 2.31
N ILE A 46 -10.64 9.41 2.63
CA ILE A 46 -10.56 7.98 2.93
C ILE A 46 -11.42 7.65 4.16
N SER A 47 -11.27 8.40 5.25
CA SER A 47 -12.05 8.20 6.47
C SER A 47 -13.57 8.30 6.21
N LYS A 48 -13.99 9.32 5.47
CA LYS A 48 -15.40 9.49 5.08
C LYS A 48 -15.90 8.31 4.22
N ARG A 49 -15.08 7.82 3.27
CA ARG A 49 -15.43 6.70 2.40
C ARG A 49 -15.57 5.40 3.19
N LEU A 50 -14.62 5.09 4.07
CA LEU A 50 -14.69 3.93 4.97
C LEU A 50 -15.89 3.98 5.93
N THR A 51 -16.33 5.18 6.32
CA THR A 51 -17.52 5.35 7.15
C THR A 51 -18.81 5.15 6.35
N ARG A 52 -18.86 5.62 5.10
CA ARG A 52 -20.04 5.49 4.24
C ARG A 52 -20.22 4.08 3.67
N ASN A 53 -19.12 3.38 3.41
CA ASN A 53 -19.13 2.02 2.87
C ASN A 53 -18.25 1.08 3.71
N PRO A 54 -18.72 0.68 4.92
CA PRO A 54 -17.92 -0.19 5.81
C PRO A 54 -17.67 -1.58 5.23
N SER A 55 -18.51 -2.04 4.29
CA SER A 55 -18.33 -3.35 3.64
C SER A 55 -17.27 -3.36 2.55
N MET A 56 -16.82 -2.20 2.06
CA MET A 56 -15.84 -2.08 0.98
C MET A 56 -14.56 -2.89 1.27
N LEU A 57 -13.96 -2.67 2.44
CA LEU A 57 -12.73 -3.37 2.81
C LEU A 57 -12.96 -4.88 2.99
N LYS A 58 -14.09 -5.27 3.57
CA LYS A 58 -14.49 -6.69 3.67
C LYS A 58 -14.66 -7.32 2.30
N ASN A 59 -15.23 -6.61 1.34
CA ASN A 59 -15.38 -7.07 -0.04
C ASN A 59 -14.02 -7.24 -0.73
N THR A 60 -13.09 -6.29 -0.56
CA THR A 60 -11.73 -6.40 -1.10
C THR A 60 -10.98 -7.59 -0.50
N ILE A 61 -11.05 -7.78 0.83
CA ILE A 61 -10.47 -8.94 1.51
C ILE A 61 -11.05 -10.24 0.92
N ASN A 62 -12.37 -10.34 0.78
CA ASN A 62 -13.01 -11.50 0.18
C ASN A 62 -12.56 -11.75 -1.26
N ALA A 63 -12.50 -10.69 -2.08
CA ALA A 63 -12.11 -10.81 -3.47
C ALA A 63 -10.66 -11.31 -3.63
N ILE A 64 -9.71 -10.70 -2.91
CA ILE A 64 -8.30 -11.14 -2.96
C ILE A 64 -8.12 -12.55 -2.38
N SER A 65 -8.82 -12.90 -1.28
CA SER A 65 -8.70 -14.23 -0.68
C SER A 65 -9.30 -15.35 -1.57
N ASN A 66 -10.16 -15.00 -2.51
CA ASN A 66 -10.77 -15.94 -3.44
C ASN A 66 -9.99 -16.06 -4.77
N LEU A 67 -8.90 -15.31 -4.95
CA LEU A 67 -8.03 -15.50 -6.11
C LEU A 67 -7.48 -16.94 -6.10
N SER A 68 -7.62 -17.64 -7.23
CA SER A 68 -7.13 -18.99 -7.41
C SER A 68 -5.67 -18.90 -7.83
N LEU A 69 -4.78 -18.69 -6.87
CA LEU A 69 -3.34 -18.81 -7.05
C LEU A 69 -2.94 -20.18 -6.52
N ASP A 70 -2.20 -20.95 -7.34
CA ASP A 70 -1.80 -22.31 -7.02
C ASP A 70 -0.86 -22.29 -5.80
N ASP A 71 -1.09 -23.22 -4.88
CA ASP A 71 -0.35 -23.50 -3.65
C ASP A 71 -0.47 -22.48 -2.51
N ILE A 72 -1.10 -22.95 -1.43
CA ILE A 72 -1.06 -22.29 -0.12
C ILE A 72 0.35 -22.53 0.45
N LEU A 73 1.18 -21.49 0.47
CA LEU A 73 2.42 -21.51 1.23
C LEU A 73 2.05 -21.62 2.73
N GLU A 74 2.74 -22.51 3.45
CA GLU A 74 2.56 -22.67 4.89
C GLU A 74 2.61 -21.31 5.59
N SER A 75 1.75 -21.13 6.60
CA SER A 75 1.67 -19.90 7.36
C SER A 75 2.95 -19.71 8.19
N GLU A 76 3.87 -18.92 7.67
CA GLU A 76 4.96 -18.38 8.49
C GLU A 76 4.40 -17.43 9.56
N GLU A 77 5.02 -17.43 10.74
CA GLU A 77 4.66 -16.47 11.80
C GLU A 77 4.67 -15.04 11.25
N LEU A 78 3.59 -14.30 11.50
CA LEU A 78 3.42 -12.95 11.01
C LEU A 78 4.22 -11.97 11.89
N ASN A 79 5.45 -11.71 11.51
CA ASN A 79 6.24 -10.64 12.11
C ASN A 79 5.68 -9.28 11.68
N VAL A 80 5.40 -8.43 12.65
CA VAL A 80 4.96 -7.05 12.43
C VAL A 80 6.14 -6.13 12.71
N TYR A 81 6.66 -5.50 11.68
CA TYR A 81 7.79 -4.58 11.80
C TYR A 81 7.34 -3.11 11.88
N ASN A 82 8.21 -2.29 12.49
CA ASN A 82 8.01 -0.84 12.44
C ASN A 82 8.06 -0.37 10.97
N PRO A 83 6.96 0.19 10.44
CA PRO A 83 6.89 0.57 9.03
C PRO A 83 8.01 1.51 8.60
N LYS A 84 8.45 2.43 9.47
CA LYS A 84 9.51 3.38 9.18
C LYS A 84 10.87 2.70 8.99
N LEU A 85 11.20 1.71 9.82
CA LEU A 85 12.45 0.93 9.69
C LEU A 85 12.43 0.15 8.37
N LYS A 86 11.32 -0.50 8.05
CA LYS A 86 11.18 -1.29 6.82
C LYS A 86 11.21 -0.41 5.55
N LEU A 87 10.59 0.78 5.59
CA LEU A 87 10.67 1.75 4.50
C LEU A 87 12.11 2.17 4.21
N ASN A 88 12.87 2.50 5.27
CA ASN A 88 14.27 2.88 5.15
C ASN A 88 15.13 1.72 4.66
N TYR A 89 14.93 0.52 5.20
CA TYR A 89 15.67 -0.69 4.82
C TYR A 89 15.52 -0.99 3.33
N ASN A 90 14.32 -0.85 2.78
CA ASN A 90 14.01 -1.09 1.38
C ASN A 90 14.21 0.15 0.50
N SER A 91 14.67 1.26 1.02
CA SER A 91 14.89 2.53 0.28
C SER A 91 13.64 3.05 -0.45
N VAL A 92 12.44 2.82 0.09
CA VAL A 92 11.17 3.30 -0.47
C VAL A 92 11.11 4.83 -0.41
N LYS A 93 10.77 5.49 -1.52
CA LYS A 93 10.77 6.95 -1.68
C LYS A 93 9.40 7.50 -2.05
N THR A 94 8.88 7.13 -3.23
CA THR A 94 7.63 7.66 -3.75
C THR A 94 6.43 7.11 -3.01
N ASN A 95 6.44 5.83 -2.66
CA ASN A 95 5.39 5.18 -1.88
C ASN A 95 5.51 5.41 -0.36
N TYR A 96 6.52 6.16 0.10
CA TYR A 96 6.73 6.46 1.52
C TYR A 96 5.50 7.13 2.16
N SER A 97 5.00 8.20 1.54
CA SER A 97 3.84 8.94 2.03
C SER A 97 2.58 8.07 2.05
N LEU A 98 2.33 7.31 0.99
CA LEU A 98 1.20 6.39 0.91
C LEU A 98 1.21 5.41 2.10
N ILE A 99 2.34 4.75 2.38
CA ILE A 99 2.45 3.80 3.48
C ILE A 99 2.24 4.49 4.84
N GLN A 100 2.81 5.69 5.04
CA GLN A 100 2.61 6.45 6.28
C GLN A 100 1.16 6.88 6.48
N ASP A 101 0.45 7.26 5.43
CA ASP A 101 -0.93 7.73 5.49
C ASP A 101 -1.90 6.58 5.76
N TYR A 102 -1.69 5.45 5.11
CA TYR A 102 -2.62 4.32 5.18
C TYR A 102 -2.40 3.41 6.40
N LYS A 103 -1.20 3.42 7.02
CA LYS A 103 -0.95 2.62 8.23
C LYS A 103 -1.90 2.93 9.40
N VAL A 104 -2.50 4.13 9.45
CA VAL A 104 -3.45 4.50 10.49
C VAL A 104 -4.74 3.67 10.45
N TYR A 105 -5.02 3.03 9.31
CA TYR A 105 -6.18 2.17 9.13
C TYR A 105 -5.91 0.70 9.50
N GLN A 106 -4.68 0.36 9.89
CA GLN A 106 -4.31 -1.02 10.27
C GLN A 106 -5.15 -1.57 11.41
N GLY A 107 -5.51 -0.74 12.38
CA GLY A 107 -6.42 -1.15 13.46
C GLY A 107 -7.79 -1.62 12.97
N LYS A 108 -8.31 -0.99 11.90
CA LYS A 108 -9.57 -1.40 11.28
C LYS A 108 -9.44 -2.72 10.50
N ILE A 109 -8.30 -2.91 9.82
CA ILE A 109 -8.00 -4.17 9.13
C ILE A 109 -7.86 -5.31 10.15
N ASN A 110 -7.14 -5.08 11.25
CA ASN A 110 -7.00 -6.06 12.32
C ASN A 110 -8.37 -6.47 12.89
N SER A 111 -9.25 -5.51 13.16
CA SER A 111 -10.60 -5.81 13.66
C SER A 111 -11.40 -6.69 12.69
N LEU A 112 -11.24 -6.50 11.37
CA LEU A 112 -11.89 -7.35 10.37
C LEU A 112 -11.26 -8.74 10.32
N TYR A 113 -9.94 -8.85 10.45
CA TYR A 113 -9.26 -10.15 10.53
C TYR A 113 -9.69 -10.92 11.78
N ASP A 114 -9.74 -10.26 12.93
CA ASP A 114 -10.20 -10.86 14.19
C ASP A 114 -11.66 -11.34 14.08
N GLU A 115 -12.50 -10.61 13.36
CA GLU A 115 -13.87 -11.05 13.06
C GLU A 115 -13.91 -12.30 12.20
N LEU A 116 -13.09 -12.35 11.13
CA LEU A 116 -13.00 -13.50 10.25
C LEU A 116 -12.45 -14.74 10.99
N GLU A 117 -11.41 -14.59 11.79
CA GLU A 117 -10.83 -15.67 12.59
C GLU A 117 -11.82 -16.22 13.62
N ARG A 118 -12.57 -15.35 14.31
CA ARG A 118 -13.64 -15.78 15.23
C ARG A 118 -14.75 -16.56 14.54
N GLN A 119 -14.96 -16.33 13.24
CA GLN A 119 -15.89 -17.08 12.40
C GLN A 119 -15.27 -18.37 11.84
N GLY A 120 -14.03 -18.72 12.20
CA GLY A 120 -13.29 -19.88 11.69
C GLY A 120 -12.88 -19.73 10.22
N SER A 121 -12.76 -18.51 9.72
CA SER A 121 -12.40 -18.25 8.33
C SER A 121 -10.88 -18.15 8.15
N ILE A 122 -10.35 -18.84 7.14
CA ILE A 122 -8.93 -18.78 6.73
C ILE A 122 -8.67 -17.70 5.66
N LYS A 123 -9.56 -16.72 5.53
CA LYS A 123 -9.46 -15.69 4.47
C LYS A 123 -8.29 -14.74 4.65
N LYS A 124 -7.89 -14.47 5.89
CA LYS A 124 -6.70 -13.66 6.18
C LYS A 124 -5.43 -14.33 5.65
N GLU A 125 -5.25 -15.61 5.97
CA GLU A 125 -4.11 -16.40 5.53
C GLU A 125 -4.07 -16.49 4.01
N LYS A 126 -5.19 -16.82 3.37
CA LYS A 126 -5.31 -16.86 1.91
C LYS A 126 -5.00 -15.51 1.26
N LEU A 127 -5.54 -14.42 1.80
CA LEU A 127 -5.28 -13.08 1.29
C LEU A 127 -3.79 -12.75 1.34
N LEU A 128 -3.15 -12.95 2.50
CA LEU A 128 -1.74 -12.64 2.69
C LEU A 128 -0.84 -13.55 1.83
N SER A 129 -1.19 -14.84 1.71
CA SER A 129 -0.52 -15.78 0.80
C SER A 129 -0.62 -15.31 -0.65
N ASN A 130 -1.81 -14.94 -1.12
CA ASN A 130 -2.02 -14.48 -2.49
C ASN A 130 -1.23 -13.20 -2.80
N VAL A 131 -1.21 -12.24 -1.88
CA VAL A 131 -0.41 -11.03 -2.03
C VAL A 131 1.10 -11.36 -2.08
N ASN A 132 1.56 -12.27 -1.21
CA ASN A 132 2.96 -12.70 -1.20
C ASN A 132 3.35 -13.44 -2.49
N GLN A 133 2.49 -14.28 -3.05
CA GLN A 133 2.74 -14.96 -4.33
C GLN A 133 2.86 -13.98 -5.50
N ILE A 134 1.97 -12.97 -5.55
CA ILE A 134 2.06 -11.89 -6.54
C ILE A 134 3.38 -11.15 -6.39
N TYR A 135 3.75 -10.79 -5.16
CA TYR A 135 5.04 -10.15 -4.88
C TYR A 135 6.22 -11.02 -5.32
N ALA A 136 6.23 -12.31 -4.97
CA ALA A 136 7.31 -13.23 -5.32
C ALA A 136 7.50 -13.34 -6.83
N LYS A 137 6.40 -13.40 -7.59
CA LYS A 137 6.42 -13.41 -9.05
C LYS A 137 7.00 -12.12 -9.63
N ILE A 138 6.56 -10.97 -9.13
CA ILE A 138 7.05 -9.66 -9.56
C ILE A 138 8.51 -9.48 -9.17
N LYS A 139 8.88 -9.77 -7.90
CA LYS A 139 10.27 -9.77 -7.44
C LYS A 139 11.18 -10.59 -8.35
N GLY A 140 10.74 -11.79 -8.74
CA GLY A 140 11.49 -12.67 -9.63
C GLY A 140 11.84 -12.03 -10.97
N SER A 141 10.98 -11.18 -11.52
CA SER A 141 11.26 -10.45 -12.78
C SER A 141 12.31 -9.36 -12.64
N TYR A 142 12.54 -8.83 -11.43
CA TYR A 142 13.56 -7.82 -11.16
C TYR A 142 14.93 -8.44 -10.82
N VAL A 143 14.94 -9.52 -10.03
CA VAL A 143 16.16 -10.05 -9.39
C VAL A 143 16.95 -10.99 -10.29
N LEU A 144 16.32 -11.77 -11.19
CA LEU A 144 16.94 -12.63 -12.21
C LEU A 144 18.26 -13.29 -11.76
N ASP A 145 18.24 -14.15 -10.74
CA ASP A 145 19.40 -14.94 -10.24
C ASP A 145 20.65 -14.10 -9.86
N SER A 146 20.49 -12.85 -9.48
CA SER A 146 21.56 -11.95 -9.10
C SER A 146 22.06 -12.22 -7.67
N GLU A 147 23.37 -12.27 -7.49
CA GLU A 147 24.00 -12.31 -6.14
C GLU A 147 23.66 -11.09 -5.28
N ASN A 148 23.27 -9.96 -5.90
CA ASN A 148 22.96 -8.69 -5.23
C ASN A 148 21.45 -8.43 -5.17
N SER A 149 20.65 -9.44 -4.89
CA SER A 149 19.19 -9.37 -4.90
C SER A 149 18.63 -8.22 -4.04
N LEU A 150 19.16 -8.00 -2.84
CA LEU A 150 18.73 -6.94 -1.93
C LEU A 150 18.96 -5.53 -2.52
N GLU A 151 20.11 -5.30 -3.15
CA GLU A 151 20.42 -4.01 -3.76
C GLU A 151 19.49 -3.72 -4.93
N ILE A 152 19.20 -4.71 -5.76
CA ILE A 152 18.26 -4.59 -6.87
C ILE A 152 16.86 -4.27 -6.35
N ILE A 153 16.40 -4.95 -5.31
CA ILE A 153 15.11 -4.68 -4.68
C ILE A 153 15.06 -3.25 -4.13
N ARG A 154 16.10 -2.79 -3.45
CA ARG A 154 16.20 -1.42 -2.93
C ARG A 154 16.15 -0.35 -4.03
N LEU A 155 16.81 -0.61 -5.16
CA LEU A 155 16.78 0.29 -6.31
C LEU A 155 15.41 0.36 -6.99
N ASN A 156 14.62 -0.71 -6.91
CA ASN A 156 13.34 -0.85 -7.60
C ASN A 156 12.15 -0.94 -6.64
N SER A 157 12.32 -0.67 -5.36
CA SER A 157 11.30 -0.89 -4.34
C SER A 157 9.96 -0.20 -4.64
N ASP A 158 10.00 1.03 -5.12
CA ASP A 158 8.80 1.78 -5.49
C ASP A 158 8.11 1.18 -6.73
N ASN A 159 8.88 0.80 -7.76
CA ASN A 159 8.33 0.15 -8.95
C ASN A 159 7.72 -1.22 -8.61
N ILE A 160 8.37 -1.99 -7.75
CA ILE A 160 7.85 -3.28 -7.26
C ILE A 160 6.52 -3.10 -6.53
N LEU A 161 6.40 -2.07 -5.67
CA LEU A 161 5.15 -1.76 -4.99
C LEU A 161 4.04 -1.37 -5.96
N ASP A 162 4.36 -0.55 -6.97
CA ASP A 162 3.42 -0.13 -8.00
C ASP A 162 2.97 -1.33 -8.86
N ASP A 163 3.89 -2.20 -9.25
CA ASP A 163 3.57 -3.42 -10.02
C ASP A 163 2.70 -4.41 -9.22
N VAL A 164 2.94 -4.55 -7.91
CA VAL A 164 2.08 -5.37 -7.04
C VAL A 164 0.69 -4.75 -6.93
N PHE A 165 0.59 -3.44 -6.80
CA PHE A 165 -0.68 -2.74 -6.81
C PHE A 165 -1.43 -2.96 -8.12
N ASP A 166 -0.77 -2.75 -9.25
CA ASP A 166 -1.35 -2.87 -10.59
C ASP A 166 -1.83 -4.30 -10.87
N GLU A 167 -1.07 -5.32 -10.46
CA GLU A 167 -1.48 -6.72 -10.62
C GLU A 167 -2.70 -7.05 -9.76
N LEU A 168 -2.73 -6.63 -8.49
CA LEU A 168 -3.89 -6.79 -7.63
C LEU A 168 -5.11 -6.08 -8.19
N TYR A 169 -4.95 -4.84 -8.63
CA TYR A 169 -6.01 -4.07 -9.25
C TYR A 169 -6.54 -4.75 -10.52
N ARG A 170 -5.66 -5.20 -11.41
CA ARG A 170 -6.02 -5.90 -12.65
C ARG A 170 -6.84 -7.16 -12.40
N GLN A 171 -6.50 -7.93 -11.36
CA GLN A 171 -7.23 -9.14 -11.01
C GLN A 171 -8.63 -8.83 -10.45
N LEU A 172 -8.82 -7.67 -9.83
CA LEU A 172 -10.10 -7.23 -9.28
C LEU A 172 -10.93 -6.37 -10.25
N ALA A 173 -10.35 -5.84 -11.31
CA ALA A 173 -11.01 -4.92 -12.25
C ALA A 173 -12.28 -5.49 -12.92
N ASN A 174 -12.37 -6.81 -13.04
CA ASN A 174 -13.55 -7.50 -13.59
C ASN A 174 -14.63 -7.79 -12.53
N SER A 175 -14.44 -7.35 -11.29
CA SER A 175 -15.43 -7.52 -10.23
C SER A 175 -16.57 -6.49 -10.38
N SER A 176 -17.70 -6.77 -9.74
CA SER A 176 -18.85 -5.86 -9.72
C SER A 176 -18.69 -4.67 -8.77
N PHE A 177 -17.49 -4.41 -8.28
CA PHE A 177 -17.21 -3.32 -7.35
C PHE A 177 -16.96 -2.01 -8.09
N PHE A 178 -17.24 -0.89 -7.41
CA PHE A 178 -16.84 0.42 -7.91
C PHE A 178 -15.32 0.53 -7.96
N GLU A 179 -14.80 1.01 -9.07
CA GLU A 179 -13.37 1.16 -9.33
C GLU A 179 -12.62 1.87 -8.17
N GLU A 180 -13.20 2.94 -7.68
CA GLU A 180 -12.62 3.72 -6.59
C GLU A 180 -12.56 2.95 -5.26
N ASP A 181 -13.51 2.04 -5.01
CA ASP A 181 -13.51 1.17 -3.83
C ASP A 181 -12.44 0.08 -3.97
N ILE A 182 -12.21 -0.43 -5.19
CA ILE A 182 -11.11 -1.37 -5.49
C ILE A 182 -9.78 -0.69 -5.22
N ILE A 183 -9.55 0.48 -5.82
CA ILE A 183 -8.29 1.23 -5.65
C ILE A 183 -7.99 1.46 -4.17
N LEU A 184 -8.97 1.96 -3.41
CA LEU A 184 -8.79 2.21 -1.99
C LEU A 184 -8.54 0.93 -1.20
N GLY A 185 -9.33 -0.11 -1.46
CA GLY A 185 -9.21 -1.39 -0.79
C GLY A 185 -7.86 -2.06 -1.04
N VAL A 186 -7.38 -2.06 -2.30
CA VAL A 186 -6.07 -2.61 -2.68
C VAL A 186 -4.93 -1.84 -2.00
N ARG A 187 -5.00 -0.51 -1.95
CA ARG A 187 -3.99 0.30 -1.22
C ARG A 187 -3.92 -0.05 0.26
N LEU A 188 -5.06 -0.22 0.90
CA LEU A 188 -5.11 -0.61 2.32
C LEU A 188 -4.50 -2.00 2.55
N ILE A 189 -4.81 -2.96 1.69
CA ILE A 189 -4.25 -4.31 1.78
C ILE A 189 -2.75 -4.33 1.45
N LEU A 190 -2.31 -3.55 0.45
CA LEU A 190 -0.89 -3.42 0.12
C LEU A 190 -0.08 -2.93 1.32
N VAL A 191 -0.57 -1.89 2.00
CA VAL A 191 0.08 -1.34 3.19
C VAL A 191 0.06 -2.34 4.36
N ASP A 192 -1.04 -3.06 4.56
CA ASP A 192 -1.13 -4.12 5.56
C ASP A 192 -0.14 -5.26 5.27
N ALA A 193 -0.07 -5.73 4.02
CA ALA A 193 0.87 -6.75 3.60
C ALA A 193 2.33 -6.28 3.73
N PHE A 194 2.62 -5.01 3.46
CA PHE A 194 3.94 -4.42 3.70
C PHE A 194 4.32 -4.47 5.18
N ILE A 195 3.42 -4.07 6.08
CA ILE A 195 3.67 -4.07 7.52
C ILE A 195 3.85 -5.50 8.06
N ARG A 196 3.15 -6.49 7.48
CA ARG A 196 3.22 -7.91 7.85
C ARG A 196 4.29 -8.69 7.09
N CYS A 197 5.23 -8.02 6.46
CA CYS A 197 6.35 -8.63 5.75
C CYS A 197 5.98 -9.63 4.64
N LYS A 198 4.84 -9.41 3.98
CA LYS A 198 4.44 -10.20 2.80
C LYS A 198 4.89 -9.58 1.48
N ILE A 199 5.36 -8.33 1.51
CA ILE A 199 5.97 -7.62 0.38
C ILE A 199 7.19 -6.83 0.85
N LEU A 200 8.21 -6.76 0.02
CA LEU A 200 9.56 -6.24 0.27
C LEU A 200 10.29 -6.96 1.41
N GLU A 201 11.58 -6.69 1.53
CA GLU A 201 12.47 -7.43 2.41
C GLU A 201 12.33 -7.01 3.87
N GLU A 202 12.55 -7.97 4.77
CA GLU A 202 12.56 -7.73 6.21
C GLU A 202 13.88 -7.10 6.67
N PRO A 203 13.83 -6.07 7.54
CA PRO A 203 15.03 -5.55 8.16
C PRO A 203 15.73 -6.66 8.97
N ILE A 204 17.03 -6.84 8.75
CA ILE A 204 17.83 -7.76 9.56
C ILE A 204 18.04 -7.11 10.93
N GLU A 205 17.78 -7.82 12.03
CA GLU A 205 17.87 -7.30 13.42
C GLU A 205 19.22 -6.70 13.79
N ASN A 206 20.28 -6.97 13.02
CA ASN A 206 21.65 -6.50 13.29
C ASN A 206 21.94 -5.06 12.82
N ASP A 207 21.04 -4.41 12.07
CA ASP A 207 21.22 -3.02 11.59
C ASP A 207 20.69 -1.96 12.58
N SER A 208 20.39 -2.36 13.83
CA SER A 208 19.91 -1.45 14.90
C SER A 208 21.06 -1.01 15.80
N LYS A 209 22.16 -0.46 15.22
CA LYS A 209 23.20 0.24 16.01
C LYS A 209 23.48 1.62 15.45
#